data_dfd30c447308458f41261c90b338e59a
#
_entry.id   dfd30c447308458f41261c90b338e59a
#
_cell.length_a   1.000
_cell.length_b   1.000
_cell.length_c   1.000
_cell.angle_alpha   90.00
_cell.angle_beta   90.00
_cell.angle_gamma   90.00
#
_symmetry.space_group_name_H-M   'P 1'
#
loop_
_entity.id
_entity.type
_entity.pdbx_description
1 polymer ?
#
loop_
_entity_poly.entity_id
_entity_poly.type
_entity_poly.pdbx_seq_one_letter_code
_entity_poly.pdbx_strand_id
1 'polypeptide(L)'
;LDFDTNYDIIQLKVQDKGLVSAAVEFGKGIHILRQLPEETVFSFLISQNNHIPRIKGIIERICAALGRDMGGYHAFPEVAALADADEKFFASVGAGYRAPYLKRTAEALLKEDFAEWQKLPTEELRARLTALHGVGRKVADCVLLFGFNRFDVFPVDTWIRKVFAPYYGDMPAEKLSGTLVGKYGELSGFVQQWLFYYKREEKNSAKA
;
A
#
# COMPACT_ATOMS: atom_id res chain seq x y z
N LEU A 1 3.02 3.60 15.23
CA LEU A 1 3.71 2.31 15.27
C LEU A 1 2.74 1.23 15.77
N ASP A 2 2.91 -0.01 15.33
CA ASP A 2 2.05 -1.14 15.68
C ASP A 2 2.72 -1.96 16.83
N PHE A 3 2.67 -1.45 18.05
CA PHE A 3 3.26 -2.10 19.23
C PHE A 3 2.31 -3.08 19.92
N ASP A 4 1.01 -2.99 19.62
CA ASP A 4 -0.02 -3.82 20.27
C ASP A 4 -0.14 -5.21 19.63
N THR A 5 0.36 -5.37 18.41
CA THR A 5 0.30 -6.63 17.68
C THR A 5 1.47 -7.54 18.06
N ASN A 6 1.16 -8.73 18.53
CA ASN A 6 2.19 -9.73 18.84
C ASN A 6 2.61 -10.49 17.58
N TYR A 7 3.66 -10.01 16.93
CA TYR A 7 4.19 -10.56 15.68
C TYR A 7 4.77 -11.97 15.85
N ASP A 8 5.30 -12.31 17.00
CA ASP A 8 5.83 -13.66 17.27
C ASP A 8 4.71 -14.70 17.21
N ILE A 9 3.55 -14.40 17.80
CA ILE A 9 2.37 -15.26 17.72
C ILE A 9 1.88 -15.38 16.28
N ILE A 10 1.88 -14.29 15.51
CA ILE A 10 1.47 -14.30 14.11
C ILE A 10 2.42 -15.18 13.29
N GLN A 11 3.73 -15.07 13.49
CA GLN A 11 4.72 -15.90 12.81
C GLN A 11 4.50 -17.39 13.10
N LEU A 12 4.25 -17.75 14.35
CA LEU A 12 3.96 -19.13 14.74
C LEU A 12 2.68 -19.71 14.11
N LYS A 13 1.71 -18.86 13.79
CA LYS A 13 0.48 -19.27 13.10
C LYS A 13 0.67 -19.52 11.60
N VAL A 14 1.71 -18.98 10.99
CA VAL A 14 1.98 -19.19 9.56
C VAL A 14 2.64 -20.56 9.38
N GLN A 15 1.80 -21.58 9.16
CA GLN A 15 2.23 -22.95 8.90
C GLN A 15 2.43 -23.14 7.39
N ASP A 16 3.64 -22.84 6.93
CA ASP A 16 4.02 -23.04 5.52
C ASP A 16 5.45 -23.56 5.38
N LYS A 17 5.82 -23.96 4.18
CA LYS A 17 7.15 -24.54 3.87
C LYS A 17 7.84 -23.76 2.75
N GLY A 18 9.12 -24.00 2.58
CA GLY A 18 9.91 -23.45 1.48
C GLY A 18 9.99 -21.93 1.55
N LEU A 19 9.60 -21.25 0.46
CA LEU A 19 9.76 -19.82 0.29
C LEU A 19 9.09 -18.98 1.38
N VAL A 20 7.86 -19.32 1.74
CA VAL A 20 7.11 -18.54 2.76
C VAL A 20 7.74 -18.72 4.13
N SER A 21 8.11 -19.94 4.52
CA SER A 21 8.81 -20.19 5.79
C SER A 21 10.14 -19.41 5.87
N ALA A 22 10.93 -19.39 4.77
CA ALA A 22 12.17 -18.61 4.72
C ALA A 22 11.90 -17.10 4.85
N ALA A 23 10.84 -16.59 4.22
CA ALA A 23 10.47 -15.18 4.29
C ALA A 23 9.99 -14.77 5.71
N VAL A 24 9.22 -15.62 6.38
CA VAL A 24 8.78 -15.41 7.77
C VAL A 24 9.98 -15.34 8.72
N GLU A 25 10.91 -16.28 8.62
CA GLU A 25 12.12 -16.30 9.43
C GLU A 25 13.01 -15.08 9.20
N PHE A 26 13.21 -14.70 7.91
CA PHE A 26 14.00 -13.54 7.54
C PHE A 26 13.36 -12.21 7.98
N GLY A 27 12.02 -12.18 7.99
CA GLY A 27 11.24 -11.00 8.34
C GLY A 27 11.00 -10.80 9.83
N LYS A 28 11.68 -11.53 10.71
CA LYS A 28 11.58 -11.33 12.16
C LYS A 28 11.91 -9.89 12.55
N GLY A 29 11.08 -9.30 13.40
CA GLY A 29 11.22 -7.91 13.84
C GLY A 29 10.67 -6.85 12.86
N ILE A 30 10.15 -7.24 11.71
CA ILE A 30 9.45 -6.30 10.82
C ILE A 30 8.01 -6.14 11.27
N HIS A 31 7.60 -4.87 11.43
CA HIS A 31 6.25 -4.48 11.78
C HIS A 31 5.59 -3.73 10.61
N ILE A 32 4.31 -3.96 10.37
CA ILE A 32 3.50 -3.20 9.42
C ILE A 32 3.07 -1.91 10.14
N LEU A 33 3.49 -0.77 9.61
CA LEU A 33 3.16 0.52 10.20
C LEU A 33 1.68 0.84 9.97
N ARG A 34 1.02 1.35 11.01
CA ARG A 34 -0.31 1.95 10.87
C ARG A 34 -0.15 3.35 10.30
N GLN A 35 -0.61 3.55 9.09
CA GLN A 35 -0.51 4.81 8.37
C GLN A 35 -1.89 5.49 8.32
N LEU A 36 -1.90 6.81 8.09
CA LEU A 36 -3.14 7.53 7.87
C LEU A 36 -3.77 7.11 6.53
N PRO A 37 -5.05 6.75 6.49
CA PRO A 37 -5.71 6.32 5.27
C PRO A 37 -5.58 7.33 4.12
N GLU A 38 -5.75 8.61 4.40
CA GLU A 38 -5.64 9.70 3.44
C GLU A 38 -4.27 9.71 2.78
N GLU A 39 -3.20 9.79 3.57
CA GLU A 39 -1.83 9.77 3.08
C GLU A 39 -1.54 8.50 2.29
N THR A 40 -2.06 7.37 2.76
CA THR A 40 -1.86 6.08 2.12
C THR A 40 -2.48 6.03 0.72
N VAL A 41 -3.70 6.54 0.53
CA VAL A 41 -4.35 6.63 -0.79
C VAL A 41 -3.48 7.40 -1.77
N PHE A 42 -3.07 8.61 -1.42
CA PHE A 42 -2.27 9.46 -2.33
C PHE A 42 -0.88 8.88 -2.56
N SER A 43 -0.24 8.34 -1.54
CA SER A 43 1.09 7.72 -1.65
C SER A 43 1.06 6.52 -2.60
N PHE A 44 0.03 5.67 -2.54
CA PHE A 44 -0.10 4.54 -3.47
C PHE A 44 -0.54 4.95 -4.88
N LEU A 45 -1.30 6.02 -5.04
CA LEU A 45 -1.53 6.62 -6.36
C LEU A 45 -0.22 7.09 -6.99
N ILE A 46 0.64 7.79 -6.24
CA ILE A 46 1.95 8.26 -6.69
C ILE A 46 2.89 7.08 -6.99
N SER A 47 2.75 5.97 -6.27
CA SER A 47 3.64 4.81 -6.39
C SER A 47 3.46 4.01 -7.67
N GLN A 48 2.34 4.13 -8.37
CA GLN A 48 2.03 3.35 -9.57
C GLN A 48 3.08 3.56 -10.66
N ASN A 49 3.67 2.45 -11.16
CA ASN A 49 4.71 2.47 -12.18
C ASN A 49 5.80 3.53 -11.90
N ASN A 50 6.33 3.53 -10.68
CA ASN A 50 7.28 4.53 -10.21
C ASN A 50 8.37 3.86 -9.34
N HIS A 51 9.44 4.58 -9.01
CA HIS A 51 10.52 4.11 -8.14
C HIS A 51 10.62 4.95 -6.87
N ILE A 52 11.09 4.33 -5.79
CA ILE A 52 11.06 4.90 -4.42
C ILE A 52 11.65 6.31 -4.33
N PRO A 53 12.84 6.62 -4.88
CA PRO A 53 13.37 8.00 -4.80
C PRO A 53 12.46 9.05 -5.43
N ARG A 54 11.83 8.73 -6.58
CA ARG A 54 10.90 9.66 -7.23
C ARG A 54 9.59 9.79 -6.45
N ILE A 55 9.07 8.68 -5.90
CA ILE A 55 7.86 8.70 -5.03
C ILE A 55 8.10 9.63 -3.86
N LYS A 56 9.20 9.46 -3.12
CA LYS A 56 9.58 10.33 -1.99
C LYS A 56 9.65 11.78 -2.40
N GLY A 57 10.39 12.10 -3.47
CA GLY A 57 10.54 13.48 -3.93
C GLY A 57 9.23 14.14 -4.37
N ILE A 58 8.26 13.38 -4.91
CA ILE A 58 6.92 13.92 -5.24
C ILE A 58 6.16 14.22 -3.95
N ILE A 59 6.13 13.28 -2.99
CA ILE A 59 5.44 13.45 -1.71
C ILE A 59 6.03 14.64 -0.96
N GLU A 60 7.36 14.74 -0.86
CA GLU A 60 8.04 15.86 -0.20
C GLU A 60 7.68 17.21 -0.81
N ARG A 61 7.62 17.32 -2.15
CA ARG A 61 7.22 18.57 -2.81
C ARG A 61 5.74 18.92 -2.56
N ILE A 62 4.86 17.92 -2.53
CA ILE A 62 3.46 18.12 -2.16
C ILE A 62 3.35 18.60 -0.72
N CYS A 63 4.04 17.96 0.22
CA CYS A 63 4.05 18.34 1.63
C CYS A 63 4.61 19.76 1.82
N ALA A 64 5.73 20.08 1.16
CA ALA A 64 6.34 21.41 1.26
C ALA A 64 5.45 22.54 0.71
N ALA A 65 4.62 22.26 -0.30
CA ALA A 65 3.77 23.27 -0.91
C ALA A 65 2.41 23.43 -0.21
N LEU A 66 1.82 22.34 0.27
CA LEU A 66 0.44 22.31 0.77
C LEU A 66 0.33 21.88 2.23
N GLY A 67 1.37 21.27 2.77
CA GLY A 67 1.38 20.74 4.14
C GLY A 67 1.70 21.81 5.18
N ARG A 68 1.27 21.56 6.42
CA ARG A 68 1.60 22.42 7.55
C ARG A 68 3.07 22.28 7.93
N ASP A 69 3.76 23.42 8.11
CA ASP A 69 5.12 23.43 8.66
C ASP A 69 5.13 22.95 10.12
N MET A 70 5.98 21.98 10.40
CA MET A 70 6.14 21.33 11.69
C MET A 70 7.50 21.65 12.35
N GLY A 71 8.21 22.65 11.85
CA GLY A 71 9.51 23.06 12.40
C GLY A 71 10.67 22.12 12.05
N GLY A 72 10.82 21.79 10.76
CA GLY A 72 11.89 20.91 10.25
C GLY A 72 11.40 19.91 9.20
N TYR A 73 10.11 19.72 9.11
CA TYR A 73 9.45 18.97 8.04
C TYR A 73 8.03 19.51 7.83
N HIS A 74 7.38 19.10 6.76
CA HIS A 74 5.98 19.45 6.50
C HIS A 74 5.11 18.20 6.64
N ALA A 75 3.99 18.34 7.36
CA ALA A 75 3.00 17.27 7.45
C ALA A 75 2.40 16.97 6.07
N PHE A 76 1.86 15.75 5.90
CA PHE A 76 1.07 15.48 4.71
C PHE A 76 -0.17 16.39 4.68
N PRO A 77 -0.53 16.98 3.52
CA PRO A 77 -1.64 17.92 3.43
C PRO A 77 -2.99 17.29 3.76
N GLU A 78 -3.88 18.07 4.32
CA GLU A 78 -5.29 17.70 4.45
C GLU A 78 -5.93 17.54 3.07
N VAL A 79 -6.96 16.69 2.97
CA VAL A 79 -7.67 16.41 1.72
C VAL A 79 -8.20 17.68 1.06
N ALA A 80 -8.66 18.65 1.86
CA ALA A 80 -9.14 19.93 1.36
C ALA A 80 -8.04 20.71 0.61
N ALA A 81 -6.84 20.80 1.16
CA ALA A 81 -5.72 21.47 0.49
C ALA A 81 -5.31 20.77 -0.82
N LEU A 82 -5.38 19.43 -0.85
CA LEU A 82 -5.14 18.67 -2.07
C LEU A 82 -6.24 18.87 -3.12
N ALA A 83 -7.49 19.02 -2.66
CA ALA A 83 -8.63 19.26 -3.55
C ALA A 83 -8.67 20.69 -4.12
N ASP A 84 -8.14 21.67 -3.40
CA ASP A 84 -8.00 23.05 -3.89
C ASP A 84 -6.89 23.19 -4.94
N ALA A 85 -5.87 22.35 -4.89
CA ALA A 85 -4.80 22.33 -5.89
C ALA A 85 -5.32 21.84 -7.25
N ASP A 86 -4.82 22.41 -8.34
CA ASP A 86 -5.19 22.02 -9.70
C ASP A 86 -4.28 20.90 -10.28
N GLU A 87 -4.66 20.34 -11.42
CA GLU A 87 -3.86 19.30 -12.09
C GLU A 87 -2.47 19.83 -12.52
N LYS A 88 -2.34 21.13 -12.80
CA LYS A 88 -1.06 21.75 -13.19
C LYS A 88 -0.09 21.73 -12.02
N PHE A 89 -0.59 21.99 -10.80
CA PHE A 89 0.21 21.84 -9.60
C PHE A 89 0.75 20.41 -9.46
N PHE A 90 -0.12 19.39 -9.54
CA PHE A 90 0.32 17.99 -9.45
C PHE A 90 1.31 17.60 -10.56
N ALA A 91 1.12 18.12 -11.77
CA ALA A 91 2.08 17.93 -12.86
C ALA A 91 3.44 18.58 -12.54
N SER A 92 3.45 19.80 -11.98
CA SER A 92 4.67 20.55 -11.66
C SER A 92 5.52 19.89 -10.58
N VAL A 93 4.91 19.21 -9.60
CA VAL A 93 5.61 18.42 -8.58
C VAL A 93 6.07 17.06 -9.09
N GLY A 94 5.87 16.76 -10.37
CA GLY A 94 6.41 15.57 -11.02
C GLY A 94 5.49 14.34 -11.00
N ALA A 95 4.19 14.48 -10.68
CA ALA A 95 3.23 13.38 -10.69
C ALA A 95 3.02 12.78 -12.10
N GLY A 96 3.25 13.57 -13.16
CA GLY A 96 3.08 13.13 -14.54
C GLY A 96 1.62 12.73 -14.83
N TYR A 97 1.40 11.60 -15.47
CA TYR A 97 0.06 11.11 -15.81
C TYR A 97 -0.86 10.85 -14.60
N ARG A 98 -0.31 10.87 -13.38
CA ARG A 98 -1.07 10.69 -12.13
C ARG A 98 -1.69 11.99 -11.63
N ALA A 99 -1.35 13.14 -12.23
CA ALA A 99 -1.90 14.43 -11.81
C ALA A 99 -3.44 14.43 -11.79
N PRO A 100 -4.16 14.00 -12.85
CA PRO A 100 -5.61 13.88 -12.80
C PRO A 100 -6.12 12.85 -11.76
N TYR A 101 -5.35 11.79 -11.46
CA TYR A 101 -5.73 10.83 -10.42
C TYR A 101 -5.72 11.48 -9.04
N LEU A 102 -4.66 12.23 -8.73
CA LEU A 102 -4.54 12.92 -7.45
C LEU A 102 -5.64 13.97 -7.28
N LYS A 103 -5.86 14.80 -8.29
CA LYS A 103 -6.90 15.84 -8.28
C LYS A 103 -8.30 15.26 -8.06
N ARG A 104 -8.72 14.34 -8.92
CA ARG A 104 -10.08 13.76 -8.86
C ARG A 104 -10.29 12.92 -7.60
N THR A 105 -9.26 12.23 -7.13
CA THR A 105 -9.35 11.51 -5.86
C THR A 105 -9.49 12.47 -4.69
N ALA A 106 -8.75 13.59 -4.65
CA ALA A 106 -8.89 14.60 -3.61
C ALA A 106 -10.32 15.18 -3.58
N GLU A 107 -10.87 15.54 -4.74
CA GLU A 107 -12.26 16.03 -4.85
C GLU A 107 -13.30 15.01 -4.37
N ALA A 108 -13.11 13.73 -4.72
CA ALA A 108 -14.00 12.65 -4.29
C ALA A 108 -13.96 12.47 -2.76
N LEU A 109 -12.77 12.53 -2.18
CA LEU A 109 -12.57 12.30 -0.74
C LEU A 109 -13.01 13.46 0.14
N LEU A 110 -13.25 14.67 -0.39
CA LEU A 110 -13.78 15.81 0.39
C LEU A 110 -15.11 15.52 1.12
N LYS A 111 -15.88 14.57 0.59
CA LYS A 111 -17.22 14.24 1.11
C LYS A 111 -17.23 12.93 1.88
N GLU A 112 -16.09 12.30 2.04
CA GLU A 112 -15.96 11.00 2.66
C GLU A 112 -15.44 11.11 4.09
N ASP A 113 -15.89 10.21 4.95
CA ASP A 113 -15.42 10.07 6.32
C ASP A 113 -14.67 8.74 6.45
N PHE A 114 -13.35 8.82 6.61
CA PHE A 114 -12.51 7.63 6.80
C PHE A 114 -12.81 6.88 8.10
N ALA A 115 -13.36 7.53 9.13
CA ALA A 115 -13.81 6.86 10.33
C ALA A 115 -15.03 5.96 10.07
N GLU A 116 -15.94 6.39 9.19
CA GLU A 116 -17.03 5.55 8.72
C GLU A 116 -16.52 4.43 7.79
N TRP A 117 -15.55 4.74 6.92
CA TRP A 117 -14.92 3.72 6.07
C TRP A 117 -14.25 2.62 6.89
N GLN A 118 -13.63 2.96 8.03
CA GLN A 118 -13.00 1.99 8.92
C GLN A 118 -13.97 0.92 9.45
N LYS A 119 -15.26 1.22 9.51
CA LYS A 119 -16.30 0.29 10.00
C LYS A 119 -16.78 -0.71 8.95
N LEU A 120 -16.50 -0.45 7.67
CA LEU A 120 -16.96 -1.28 6.57
C LEU A 120 -16.25 -2.64 6.53
N PRO A 121 -16.91 -3.70 6.07
CA PRO A 121 -16.25 -4.95 5.72
C PRO A 121 -15.19 -4.72 4.62
N THR A 122 -14.13 -5.54 4.61
CA THR A 122 -12.99 -5.39 3.68
C THR A 122 -13.42 -5.30 2.21
N GLU A 123 -14.37 -6.13 1.76
CA GLU A 123 -14.83 -6.13 0.37
C GLU A 123 -15.62 -4.86 0.00
N GLU A 124 -16.44 -4.35 0.91
CA GLU A 124 -17.18 -3.12 0.69
C GLU A 124 -16.24 -1.91 0.65
N LEU A 125 -15.27 -1.87 1.57
CA LEU A 125 -14.24 -0.84 1.59
C LEU A 125 -13.36 -0.90 0.33
N ARG A 126 -13.01 -2.11 -0.15
CA ARG A 126 -12.30 -2.30 -1.42
C ARG A 126 -13.09 -1.74 -2.60
N ALA A 127 -14.40 -1.99 -2.63
CA ALA A 127 -15.27 -1.46 -3.68
C ALA A 127 -15.27 0.07 -3.69
N ARG A 128 -15.36 0.72 -2.53
CA ARG A 128 -15.26 2.19 -2.41
C ARG A 128 -13.90 2.70 -2.88
N LEU A 129 -12.80 2.08 -2.47
CA LEU A 129 -11.46 2.46 -2.88
C LEU A 129 -11.27 2.32 -4.40
N THR A 130 -11.77 1.24 -5.00
CA THR A 130 -11.66 1.04 -6.46
C THR A 130 -12.56 1.95 -7.28
N ALA A 131 -13.57 2.58 -6.69
CA ALA A 131 -14.35 3.63 -7.32
C ALA A 131 -13.60 4.96 -7.46
N LEU A 132 -12.51 5.16 -6.70
CA LEU A 132 -11.65 6.34 -6.82
C LEU A 132 -10.87 6.33 -8.13
N HIS A 133 -10.72 7.50 -8.75
CA HIS A 133 -10.06 7.62 -10.05
C HIS A 133 -8.59 7.21 -10.01
N GLY A 134 -8.23 6.21 -10.81
CA GLY A 134 -6.86 5.68 -10.86
C GLY A 134 -6.53 4.62 -9.79
N VAL A 135 -7.48 4.25 -8.94
CA VAL A 135 -7.30 3.19 -7.94
C VAL A 135 -7.77 1.85 -8.51
N GLY A 136 -6.82 1.01 -8.92
CA GLY A 136 -7.09 -0.38 -9.27
C GLY A 136 -6.99 -1.29 -8.04
N ARG A 137 -7.37 -2.58 -8.21
CA ARG A 137 -7.39 -3.56 -7.11
C ARG A 137 -6.10 -3.62 -6.29
N LYS A 138 -4.93 -3.67 -6.94
CA LYS A 138 -3.64 -3.71 -6.23
C LYS A 138 -3.43 -2.48 -5.34
N VAL A 139 -3.80 -1.29 -5.82
CA VAL A 139 -3.69 -0.05 -5.04
C VAL A 139 -4.67 -0.08 -3.87
N ALA A 140 -5.91 -0.50 -4.12
CA ALA A 140 -6.93 -0.67 -3.07
C ALA A 140 -6.45 -1.65 -1.98
N ASP A 141 -5.91 -2.81 -2.35
CA ASP A 141 -5.38 -3.80 -1.40
C ASP A 141 -4.20 -3.24 -0.58
N CYS A 142 -3.34 -2.40 -1.18
CA CYS A 142 -2.29 -1.72 -0.43
C CYS A 142 -2.87 -0.70 0.56
N VAL A 143 -3.87 0.08 0.16
CA VAL A 143 -4.52 1.05 1.05
C VAL A 143 -5.25 0.33 2.19
N LEU A 144 -5.93 -0.78 1.90
CA LEU A 144 -6.55 -1.63 2.92
C LEU A 144 -5.53 -2.12 3.94
N LEU A 145 -4.39 -2.63 3.47
CA LEU A 145 -3.35 -3.18 4.34
C LEU A 145 -2.70 -2.10 5.22
N PHE A 146 -2.25 -1.01 4.62
CA PHE A 146 -1.43 -0.01 5.32
C PHE A 146 -2.21 1.15 5.94
N GLY A 147 -3.34 1.54 5.33
CA GLY A 147 -4.18 2.64 5.82
C GLY A 147 -5.29 2.18 6.74
N PHE A 148 -5.88 1.02 6.47
CA PHE A 148 -7.01 0.51 7.24
C PHE A 148 -6.69 -0.72 8.10
N ASN A 149 -5.44 -1.20 8.07
CA ASN A 149 -4.98 -2.37 8.82
C ASN A 149 -5.82 -3.64 8.56
N ARG A 150 -6.22 -3.84 7.30
CA ARG A 150 -6.90 -5.06 6.86
C ARG A 150 -5.86 -6.09 6.46
N PHE A 151 -5.68 -7.11 7.28
CA PHE A 151 -4.67 -8.15 7.05
C PHE A 151 -5.21 -9.33 6.22
N ASP A 152 -6.51 -9.37 5.96
CA ASP A 152 -7.22 -10.30 5.09
C ASP A 152 -7.13 -9.93 3.60
N VAL A 153 -6.08 -9.21 3.21
CA VAL A 153 -5.77 -8.83 1.83
C VAL A 153 -4.37 -9.28 1.43
N PHE A 154 -4.17 -9.55 0.15
CA PHE A 154 -2.86 -9.91 -0.40
C PHE A 154 -2.58 -9.06 -1.65
N PRO A 155 -1.98 -7.87 -1.52
CA PRO A 155 -1.61 -7.04 -2.66
C PRO A 155 -0.68 -7.79 -3.62
N VAL A 156 -1.11 -8.02 -4.84
CA VAL A 156 -0.32 -8.70 -5.87
C VAL A 156 0.12 -7.70 -6.92
N ASP A 157 1.39 -7.32 -6.87
CA ASP A 157 2.05 -6.56 -7.92
C ASP A 157 2.74 -7.48 -8.93
N THR A 158 3.40 -6.90 -9.93
CA THR A 158 4.16 -7.66 -10.93
C THR A 158 5.31 -8.48 -10.32
N TRP A 159 5.78 -8.06 -9.16
CA TRP A 159 6.88 -8.71 -8.45
C TRP A 159 6.39 -9.94 -7.69
N ILE A 160 5.39 -9.79 -6.88
CA ILE A 160 4.72 -10.90 -6.16
C ILE A 160 4.22 -11.94 -7.16
N ARG A 161 3.67 -11.51 -8.29
CA ARG A 161 3.25 -12.43 -9.35
C ARG A 161 4.41 -13.27 -9.88
N LYS A 162 5.58 -12.68 -10.10
CA LYS A 162 6.80 -13.41 -10.52
C LYS A 162 7.29 -14.38 -9.43
N VAL A 163 7.18 -14.01 -8.17
CA VAL A 163 7.56 -14.86 -7.02
C VAL A 163 6.72 -16.14 -7.00
N PHE A 164 5.44 -16.03 -7.32
CA PHE A 164 4.52 -17.17 -7.30
C PHE A 164 4.36 -17.89 -8.65
N ALA A 165 4.94 -17.38 -9.73
CA ALA A 165 4.87 -18.02 -11.04
C ALA A 165 5.36 -19.50 -11.06
N PRO A 166 6.42 -19.92 -10.32
CA PRO A 166 6.81 -21.31 -10.24
C PRO A 166 5.76 -22.25 -9.63
N TYR A 167 4.83 -21.72 -8.83
CA TYR A 167 3.81 -22.50 -8.12
C TYR A 167 2.43 -22.44 -8.76
N TYR A 168 2.10 -21.33 -9.41
CA TYR A 168 0.76 -21.05 -9.93
C TYR A 168 0.75 -20.68 -11.43
N GLY A 169 1.91 -20.74 -12.10
CA GLY A 169 2.02 -20.35 -13.51
C GLY A 169 1.72 -18.87 -13.74
N ASP A 170 1.23 -18.53 -14.92
CA ASP A 170 0.86 -17.15 -15.28
C ASP A 170 -0.56 -16.78 -14.83
N MET A 171 -0.85 -17.02 -13.56
CA MET A 171 -2.16 -16.71 -12.97
C MET A 171 -2.40 -15.20 -12.95
N PRO A 172 -3.59 -14.69 -13.35
CA PRO A 172 -3.95 -13.29 -13.21
C PRO A 172 -3.82 -12.82 -11.75
N ALA A 173 -3.34 -11.59 -11.55
CA ALA A 173 -3.03 -11.03 -10.23
C ALA A 173 -4.23 -11.10 -9.26
N GLU A 174 -5.44 -10.83 -9.75
CA GLU A 174 -6.65 -10.87 -8.93
C GLU A 174 -6.97 -12.31 -8.47
N LYS A 175 -6.88 -13.28 -9.35
CA LYS A 175 -7.09 -14.69 -9.02
C LYS A 175 -6.04 -15.20 -8.05
N LEU A 176 -4.77 -14.80 -8.26
CA LEU A 176 -3.67 -15.14 -7.35
C LEU A 176 -3.89 -14.52 -5.96
N SER A 177 -4.28 -13.23 -5.88
CA SER A 177 -4.64 -12.58 -4.63
C SER A 177 -5.74 -13.37 -3.89
N GLY A 178 -6.84 -13.69 -4.55
CA GLY A 178 -7.92 -14.49 -3.95
C GLY A 178 -7.48 -15.88 -3.48
N THR A 179 -6.62 -16.56 -4.27
CA THR A 179 -6.06 -17.85 -3.89
C THR A 179 -5.19 -17.76 -2.63
N LEU A 180 -4.35 -16.72 -2.53
CA LEU A 180 -3.47 -16.52 -1.39
C LEU A 180 -4.24 -16.06 -0.14
N VAL A 181 -5.27 -15.23 -0.31
CA VAL A 181 -6.19 -14.87 0.79
C VAL A 181 -6.94 -16.12 1.27
N GLY A 182 -7.42 -16.96 0.38
CA GLY A 182 -8.05 -18.25 0.75
C GLY A 182 -7.10 -19.18 1.52
N LYS A 183 -5.78 -19.10 1.24
CA LYS A 183 -4.77 -19.91 1.93
C LYS A 183 -4.41 -19.37 3.31
N TYR A 184 -4.21 -18.05 3.43
CA TYR A 184 -3.64 -17.43 4.63
C TYR A 184 -4.66 -16.68 5.50
N GLY A 185 -5.87 -16.39 4.98
CA GLY A 185 -6.92 -15.68 5.71
C GLY A 185 -6.43 -14.34 6.27
N GLU A 186 -6.64 -14.14 7.55
CA GLU A 186 -6.21 -12.93 8.29
C GLU A 186 -4.67 -12.78 8.42
N LEU A 187 -3.90 -13.76 8.00
CA LEU A 187 -2.43 -13.69 7.97
C LEU A 187 -1.88 -13.19 6.62
N SER A 188 -2.76 -12.99 5.64
CA SER A 188 -2.40 -12.68 4.25
C SER A 188 -1.49 -11.46 4.12
N GLY A 189 -1.83 -10.36 4.77
CA GLY A 189 -1.07 -9.12 4.72
C GLY A 189 0.33 -9.25 5.35
N PHE A 190 0.46 -10.01 6.42
CA PHE A 190 1.75 -10.29 7.07
C PHE A 190 2.64 -11.14 6.16
N VAL A 191 2.10 -12.23 5.63
CA VAL A 191 2.83 -13.11 4.70
C VAL A 191 3.29 -12.35 3.47
N GLN A 192 2.42 -11.49 2.92
CA GLN A 192 2.75 -10.65 1.77
C GLN A 192 3.93 -9.70 2.07
N GLN A 193 3.96 -9.07 3.25
CA GLN A 193 5.03 -8.15 3.64
C GLN A 193 6.36 -8.87 3.87
N TRP A 194 6.37 -10.01 4.55
CA TRP A 194 7.57 -10.82 4.73
C TRP A 194 8.13 -11.32 3.40
N LEU A 195 7.29 -11.78 2.48
CA LEU A 195 7.71 -12.18 1.14
C LEU A 195 8.27 -11.01 0.33
N PHE A 196 7.62 -9.85 0.38
CA PHE A 196 8.07 -8.66 -0.32
C PHE A 196 9.45 -8.21 0.17
N TYR A 197 9.64 -8.15 1.49
CA TYR A 197 10.91 -7.78 2.10
C TYR A 197 12.01 -8.80 1.79
N TYR A 198 11.76 -10.07 1.99
CA TYR A 198 12.72 -11.15 1.71
C TYR A 198 13.22 -11.10 0.28
N LYS A 199 12.32 -11.03 -0.67
CA LYS A 199 12.69 -10.99 -2.08
C LYS A 199 13.37 -9.70 -2.51
N ARG A 200 13.05 -8.59 -1.91
CA ARG A 200 13.71 -7.31 -2.15
C ARG A 200 15.17 -7.35 -1.71
N GLU A 201 15.42 -7.87 -0.52
CA GLU A 201 16.79 -7.95 0.03
C GLU A 201 17.63 -9.00 -0.70
N GLU A 202 17.06 -10.14 -1.10
CA GLU A 202 17.72 -11.12 -1.96
C GLU A 202 18.23 -10.47 -3.28
N LYS A 203 17.43 -9.60 -3.89
CA LYS A 203 17.81 -8.86 -5.09
C LYS A 203 18.89 -7.81 -4.84
N ASN A 204 18.88 -7.16 -3.69
CA ASN A 204 19.89 -6.16 -3.33
C ASN A 204 21.23 -6.84 -3.08
N SER A 205 21.27 -7.97 -2.38
CA SER A 205 22.46 -8.75 -2.11
C SER A 205 23.10 -9.36 -3.39
N ALA A 206 22.28 -9.67 -4.41
CA ALA A 206 22.77 -10.17 -5.69
C ALA A 206 23.38 -9.07 -6.60
N LYS A 207 23.27 -7.78 -6.22
CA LYS A 207 23.82 -6.64 -6.96
C LYS A 207 25.05 -6.01 -6.30
N ALA A 208 25.35 -6.38 -5.05
CA ALA A 208 26.52 -5.99 -4.30
C ALA A 208 27.66 -6.96 -4.49
#